data_2d31d547213696817a06a4e183a9857f
#
_entry.id   2d31d547213696817a06a4e183a9857f
#
_cell.length_a   1.000
_cell.length_b   1.000
_cell.length_c   1.000
_cell.angle_alpha   90.00
_cell.angle_beta   90.00
_cell.angle_gamma   90.00
#
_symmetry.space_group_name_H-M   'P 1'
#
loop_
_entity.id
_entity.type
_entity.pdbx_description
1 polymer ?
#
loop_
_entity_poly.entity_id
_entity_poly.type
_entity_poly.pdbx_seq_one_letter_code
_entity_poly.pdbx_strand_id
1 'polypeptide(L)'
;PVSKFVSAEDCVVNYGAASLEDAIRITHVTKVDGNTLRKQQVSGFYRDVAITSGSVDLDSDVTDKVDELEGLSPDNNAGDDEHTLLEMHVDADVPGFEDESGIKLPYIVTIDRHSSTVLSIRRNYSENDPTKSRVDYFTHYKFLPGLGFYGFGLIHMLGGLSRTAT
;
A
#
# COMPACT_ATOMS: atom_id res chain seq x y z
N PRO A 1 -9.90 -16.12 4.99
CA PRO A 1 -9.01 -15.30 4.20
C PRO A 1 -9.61 -15.11 2.80
N VAL A 2 -9.50 -13.89 2.26
CA VAL A 2 -9.97 -13.54 0.92
C VAL A 2 -8.78 -12.97 0.16
N SER A 3 -8.52 -13.48 -1.05
CA SER A 3 -7.49 -12.93 -1.92
C SER A 3 -8.04 -11.66 -2.60
N LYS A 4 -7.25 -10.60 -2.58
CA LYS A 4 -7.57 -9.32 -3.24
C LYS A 4 -6.45 -9.00 -4.22
N PHE A 5 -6.83 -8.56 -5.42
CA PHE A 5 -5.87 -8.01 -6.37
C PHE A 5 -5.44 -6.62 -5.89
N VAL A 6 -4.14 -6.35 -5.92
CA VAL A 6 -3.55 -5.05 -5.63
C VAL A 6 -2.80 -4.61 -6.87
N SER A 7 -3.11 -3.43 -7.39
CA SER A 7 -2.43 -2.88 -8.56
C SER A 7 -0.99 -2.51 -8.21
N ALA A 8 -0.12 -2.41 -9.21
CA ALA A 8 1.27 -2.00 -9.00
C ALA A 8 1.37 -0.57 -8.46
N GLU A 9 0.40 0.28 -8.76
CA GLU A 9 0.31 1.68 -8.30
C GLU A 9 0.00 1.78 -6.82
N ASP A 10 -0.81 0.83 -6.31
CA ASP A 10 -1.21 0.76 -4.91
C ASP A 10 -0.22 -0.01 -4.02
N CYS A 11 0.84 -0.57 -4.59
CA CYS A 11 1.86 -1.32 -3.86
C CYS A 11 3.21 -0.62 -3.94
N VAL A 12 3.61 0.04 -2.86
CA VAL A 12 4.85 0.82 -2.79
C VAL A 12 5.86 0.11 -1.90
N VAL A 13 7.06 -0.09 -2.43
CA VAL A 13 8.19 -0.69 -1.71
C VAL A 13 9.35 0.30 -1.57
N ASN A 14 10.35 -0.03 -0.75
CA ASN A 14 11.57 0.78 -0.68
C ASN A 14 12.35 0.73 -2.00
N TYR A 15 13.01 1.82 -2.35
CA TYR A 15 13.65 2.06 -3.65
C TYR A 15 14.60 0.94 -4.12
N GLY A 16 15.34 0.31 -3.24
CA GLY A 16 16.32 -0.72 -3.61
C GLY A 16 15.77 -2.15 -3.68
N ALA A 17 14.47 -2.37 -3.41
CA ALA A 17 13.91 -3.71 -3.40
C ALA A 17 13.76 -4.26 -4.82
N ALA A 18 14.21 -5.50 -5.03
CA ALA A 18 13.99 -6.24 -6.27
C ALA A 18 12.88 -7.29 -6.15
N SER A 19 12.57 -7.71 -4.93
CA SER A 19 11.56 -8.71 -4.58
C SER A 19 10.82 -8.32 -3.30
N LEU A 20 9.76 -9.06 -2.95
CA LEU A 20 9.09 -8.92 -1.66
C LEU A 20 9.97 -9.32 -0.48
N GLU A 21 10.87 -10.27 -0.70
CA GLU A 21 11.81 -10.76 0.32
C GLU A 21 12.85 -9.70 0.68
N ASP A 22 13.33 -8.94 -0.33
CA ASP A 22 14.29 -7.84 -0.15
C ASP A 22 13.64 -6.55 0.37
N ALA A 23 12.32 -6.50 0.38
CA ALA A 23 11.60 -5.31 0.76
C ALA A 23 11.61 -5.10 2.27
N ILE A 24 12.33 -4.09 2.75
CA ILE A 24 12.34 -3.66 4.15
C ILE A 24 10.96 -3.14 4.57
N ARG A 25 10.24 -2.52 3.63
CA ARG A 25 8.90 -2.00 3.81
C ARG A 25 8.04 -2.27 2.58
N ILE A 26 6.85 -2.80 2.82
CA ILE A 26 5.81 -2.94 1.81
C ILE A 26 4.64 -2.08 2.26
N THR A 27 4.19 -1.16 1.41
CA THR A 27 3.07 -0.27 1.71
C THR A 27 1.95 -0.52 0.70
N HIS A 28 0.79 -0.89 1.19
CA HIS A 28 -0.44 -0.99 0.41
C HIS A 28 -1.22 0.32 0.59
N VAL A 29 -1.49 0.99 -0.51
CA VAL A 29 -2.32 2.20 -0.55
C VAL A 29 -3.76 1.76 -0.76
N THR A 30 -4.66 2.19 0.11
CA THR A 30 -6.09 1.81 0.03
C THR A 30 -6.95 3.05 0.19
N LYS A 31 -7.89 3.23 -0.72
CA LYS A 31 -8.93 4.26 -0.61
C LYS A 31 -10.13 3.67 0.13
N VAL A 32 -10.64 4.39 1.11
CA VAL A 32 -11.74 3.94 1.99
C VAL A 32 -12.72 5.09 2.18
N ASP A 33 -14.00 4.79 1.98
CA ASP A 33 -15.11 5.71 2.27
C ASP A 33 -15.19 6.04 3.77
N GLY A 34 -15.49 7.29 4.12
CA GLY A 34 -15.53 7.78 5.50
C GLY A 34 -16.51 7.00 6.39
N ASN A 35 -17.66 6.57 5.87
CA ASN A 35 -18.59 5.75 6.63
C ASN A 35 -18.00 4.34 6.93
N THR A 36 -17.29 3.75 5.99
CA THR A 36 -16.60 2.48 6.19
C THR A 36 -15.47 2.62 7.20
N LEU A 37 -14.69 3.69 7.11
CA LEU A 37 -13.67 4.02 8.11
C LEU A 37 -14.28 4.18 9.50
N ARG A 38 -15.42 4.91 9.62
CA ARG A 38 -16.12 5.07 10.88
C ARG A 38 -16.63 3.75 11.46
N LYS A 39 -17.17 2.86 10.63
CA LYS A 39 -17.57 1.51 11.08
C LYS A 39 -16.39 0.72 11.64
N GLN A 40 -15.21 0.83 11.02
CA GLN A 40 -14.00 0.17 11.49
C GLN A 40 -13.48 0.77 12.81
N GLN A 41 -13.63 2.08 13.02
CA GLN A 41 -13.35 2.71 14.30
C GLN A 41 -14.29 2.24 15.41
N VAL A 42 -15.61 2.24 15.14
CA VAL A 42 -16.64 1.78 16.10
C VAL A 42 -16.44 0.30 16.46
N SER A 43 -16.02 -0.52 15.51
CA SER A 43 -15.72 -1.94 15.76
C SER A 43 -14.43 -2.17 16.55
N GLY A 44 -13.64 -1.13 16.83
CA GLY A 44 -12.36 -1.23 17.50
C GLY A 44 -11.21 -1.75 16.64
N PHE A 45 -11.43 -1.86 15.31
CA PHE A 45 -10.38 -2.24 14.37
C PHE A 45 -9.36 -1.13 14.17
N TYR A 46 -9.83 0.12 14.07
CA TYR A 46 -9.02 1.32 14.07
C TYR A 46 -9.27 2.15 15.32
N ARG A 47 -8.29 2.94 15.68
CA ARG A 47 -8.36 3.90 16.78
C ARG A 47 -9.45 4.93 16.48
N ASP A 48 -10.30 5.24 17.48
CA ASP A 48 -11.34 6.26 17.39
C ASP A 48 -10.73 7.67 17.51
N VAL A 49 -10.39 8.26 16.38
CA VAL A 49 -9.83 9.62 16.25
C VAL A 49 -10.60 10.34 15.15
N ALA A 50 -10.84 11.62 15.34
CA ALA A 50 -11.37 12.46 14.28
C ALA A 50 -10.31 12.65 13.20
N ILE A 51 -10.65 12.28 11.97
CA ILE A 51 -9.81 12.42 10.78
C ILE A 51 -10.56 13.32 9.81
N THR A 52 -9.86 14.26 9.24
CA THR A 52 -10.42 15.11 8.19
C THR A 52 -10.23 14.42 6.86
N SER A 53 -11.29 14.29 6.08
CA SER A 53 -11.21 13.82 4.70
C SER A 53 -10.36 14.76 3.86
N GLY A 54 -9.59 14.22 2.97
CA GLY A 54 -8.78 14.96 2.02
C GLY A 54 -8.08 13.99 1.08
N SER A 55 -8.41 14.06 -0.19
CA SER A 55 -7.62 13.41 -1.23
C SER A 55 -6.42 14.31 -1.54
N VAL A 56 -5.24 13.95 -1.09
CA VAL A 56 -4.00 14.51 -1.64
C VAL A 56 -3.59 13.63 -2.80
N ASP A 57 -4.13 13.92 -3.96
CA ASP A 57 -3.67 13.28 -5.19
C ASP A 57 -2.39 13.99 -5.64
N LEU A 58 -1.26 13.31 -5.50
CA LEU A 58 0.05 13.85 -5.92
C LEU A 58 0.31 13.67 -7.42
N ASP A 59 -0.55 12.90 -8.11
CA ASP A 59 -0.39 12.55 -9.52
C ASP A 59 -1.73 12.59 -10.29
N SER A 60 -2.57 13.59 -9.99
CA SER A 60 -3.86 13.77 -10.68
C SER A 60 -3.70 13.77 -12.20
N ASP A 61 -2.67 14.47 -12.72
CA ASP A 61 -2.42 14.58 -14.15
C ASP A 61 -2.17 13.22 -14.86
N VAL A 62 -1.57 12.26 -14.17
CA VAL A 62 -1.30 10.92 -14.73
C VAL A 62 -2.55 10.05 -14.61
N THR A 63 -3.21 10.08 -13.46
CA THR A 63 -4.45 9.34 -13.22
C THR A 63 -5.54 9.82 -14.17
N ASP A 64 -5.72 11.14 -14.33
CA ASP A 64 -6.69 11.73 -15.25
C ASP A 64 -6.47 11.29 -16.71
N LYS A 65 -5.21 11.19 -17.14
CA LYS A 65 -4.87 10.67 -18.47
C LYS A 65 -5.14 9.18 -18.65
N VAL A 66 -4.92 8.38 -17.61
CA VAL A 66 -5.23 6.95 -17.63
C VAL A 66 -6.74 6.76 -17.70
N ASP A 67 -7.50 7.47 -16.88
CA ASP A 67 -8.97 7.45 -16.87
C ASP A 67 -9.53 7.86 -18.23
N GLU A 68 -8.97 8.93 -18.84
CA GLU A 68 -9.36 9.37 -20.19
C GLU A 68 -9.09 8.28 -21.26
N LEU A 69 -7.95 7.58 -21.16
CA LEU A 69 -7.61 6.48 -22.05
C LEU A 69 -8.53 5.26 -21.85
N GLU A 70 -8.99 5.01 -20.64
CA GLU A 70 -9.96 3.97 -20.30
C GLU A 70 -11.40 4.37 -20.60
N GLY A 71 -11.64 5.62 -21.03
CA GLY A 71 -12.96 6.14 -21.33
C GLY A 71 -13.76 6.55 -20.09
N LEU A 72 -13.09 6.72 -18.99
CA LEU A 72 -13.65 7.27 -17.75
C LEU A 72 -13.51 8.79 -17.76
N SER A 73 -14.46 9.49 -17.18
CA SER A 73 -14.30 10.93 -16.95
C SER A 73 -13.48 11.14 -15.68
N PRO A 74 -12.47 12.04 -15.71
CA PRO A 74 -11.73 12.38 -14.50
C PRO A 74 -12.68 12.73 -13.37
N ASP A 75 -12.49 12.08 -12.22
CA ASP A 75 -13.35 12.29 -11.06
C ASP A 75 -12.95 13.58 -10.34
N ASN A 76 -13.62 14.67 -10.69
CA ASN A 76 -13.49 15.99 -10.05
C ASN A 76 -14.35 16.11 -8.78
N ASN A 77 -14.84 15.02 -8.21
CA ASN A 77 -15.66 15.04 -7.00
C ASN A 77 -14.81 15.32 -5.75
N ALA A 78 -14.44 16.57 -5.58
CA ALA A 78 -13.87 17.09 -4.31
C ALA A 78 -14.84 16.98 -3.10
N GLY A 79 -15.95 16.28 -3.24
CA GLY A 79 -17.01 16.13 -2.23
C GLY A 79 -17.14 14.72 -1.64
N ASP A 80 -16.41 13.75 -2.16
CA ASP A 80 -16.45 12.41 -1.59
C ASP A 80 -15.61 12.37 -0.31
N ASP A 81 -16.23 11.87 0.77
CA ASP A 81 -15.60 11.64 2.07
C ASP A 81 -14.67 10.42 1.98
N GLU A 82 -13.67 10.50 1.09
CA GLU A 82 -12.71 9.45 0.83
C GLU A 82 -11.41 9.68 1.63
N HIS A 83 -10.93 8.62 2.25
CA HIS A 83 -9.68 8.59 3.00
C HIS A 83 -8.67 7.67 2.32
N THR A 84 -7.46 8.16 2.12
CA THR A 84 -6.34 7.35 1.62
C THR A 84 -5.56 6.80 2.82
N LEU A 85 -5.63 5.48 3.01
CA LEU A 85 -4.92 4.78 4.07
C LEU A 85 -3.65 4.12 3.52
N LEU A 86 -2.57 4.24 4.28
CA LEU A 86 -1.29 3.56 4.04
C LEU A 86 -1.17 2.41 5.03
N GLU A 87 -1.30 1.17 4.55
CA GLU A 87 -1.03 -0.02 5.34
C GLU A 87 0.41 -0.47 5.09
N MET A 88 1.26 -0.24 6.07
CA MET A 88 2.71 -0.50 5.97
C MET A 88 3.09 -1.76 6.73
N HIS A 89 3.70 -2.71 6.04
CA HIS A 89 4.36 -3.88 6.62
C HIS A 89 5.84 -3.55 6.78
N VAL A 90 6.31 -3.42 8.02
CA VAL A 90 7.65 -2.92 8.34
C VAL A 90 8.16 -3.50 9.65
N ASP A 91 9.47 -3.69 9.74
CA ASP A 91 10.14 -4.01 11.00
C ASP A 91 10.43 -2.71 11.76
N ALA A 92 9.88 -2.60 12.97
CA ALA A 92 9.96 -1.38 13.77
C ALA A 92 10.17 -1.67 15.26
N ASP A 93 10.74 -0.70 15.95
CA ASP A 93 10.76 -0.66 17.40
C ASP A 93 9.58 0.19 17.87
N VAL A 94 8.62 -0.43 18.52
CA VAL A 94 7.46 0.25 19.09
C VAL A 94 7.72 0.49 20.58
N PRO A 95 7.75 1.74 21.06
CA PRO A 95 8.01 2.05 22.46
C PRO A 95 7.09 1.30 23.42
N GLY A 96 7.68 0.56 24.37
CA GLY A 96 6.97 -0.28 25.33
C GLY A 96 6.62 -1.69 24.83
N PHE A 97 7.02 -2.05 23.60
CA PHE A 97 6.86 -3.37 23.01
C PHE A 97 8.17 -3.85 22.35
N GLU A 98 9.29 -3.32 22.80
CA GLU A 98 10.62 -3.71 22.30
C GLU A 98 10.93 -5.15 22.70
N ASP A 99 11.67 -5.84 21.84
CA ASP A 99 12.18 -7.17 22.17
C ASP A 99 13.46 -7.09 23.02
N GLU A 100 13.58 -7.96 24.01
CA GLU A 100 14.75 -8.01 24.90
C GLU A 100 16.06 -8.28 24.16
N SER A 101 15.98 -8.93 23.00
CA SER A 101 17.15 -9.20 22.14
C SER A 101 17.61 -7.98 21.31
N GLY A 102 16.83 -6.88 21.29
CA GLY A 102 17.10 -5.69 20.52
C GLY A 102 16.85 -5.83 19.02
N ILE A 103 16.13 -6.88 18.60
CA ILE A 103 15.68 -7.01 17.19
C ILE A 103 14.42 -6.19 16.97
N LYS A 104 14.33 -5.59 15.78
CA LYS A 104 13.10 -4.93 15.34
C LYS A 104 12.05 -5.97 15.01
N LEU A 105 10.83 -5.77 15.50
CA LEU A 105 9.73 -6.69 15.29
C LEU A 105 8.88 -6.29 14.09
N PRO A 106 8.36 -7.28 13.33
CA PRO A 106 7.46 -7.01 12.22
C PRO A 106 6.10 -6.50 12.71
N TYR A 107 5.67 -5.36 12.20
CA TYR A 107 4.37 -4.77 12.45
C TYR A 107 3.65 -4.39 11.16
N ILE A 108 2.32 -4.35 11.24
CA ILE A 108 1.44 -3.73 10.26
C ILE A 108 0.96 -2.42 10.86
N VAL A 109 1.37 -1.30 10.27
CA VAL A 109 1.02 0.05 10.73
C VAL A 109 0.09 0.68 9.69
N THR A 110 -1.11 1.06 10.10
CA THR A 110 -2.05 1.78 9.24
C THR A 110 -2.07 3.25 9.62
N ILE A 111 -1.84 4.11 8.62
CA ILE A 111 -1.77 5.57 8.77
C ILE A 111 -2.73 6.20 7.78
N ASP A 112 -3.48 7.20 8.21
CA ASP A 112 -4.18 8.09 7.29
C ASP A 112 -3.16 9.03 6.63
N ARG A 113 -3.15 9.02 5.28
CA ARG A 113 -2.16 9.75 4.49
C ARG A 113 -2.26 11.27 4.67
N HIS A 114 -3.50 11.79 4.75
CA HIS A 114 -3.74 13.22 4.81
C HIS A 114 -3.33 13.82 6.17
N SER A 115 -3.84 13.23 7.27
CA SER A 115 -3.58 13.71 8.62
C SER A 115 -2.28 13.18 9.23
N SER A 116 -1.63 12.20 8.56
CA SER A 116 -0.48 11.45 9.10
C SER A 116 -0.78 10.79 10.45
N THR A 117 -2.06 10.51 10.73
CA THR A 117 -2.50 9.93 11.99
C THR A 117 -2.40 8.41 11.93
N VAL A 118 -1.75 7.82 12.95
CA VAL A 118 -1.69 6.37 13.10
C VAL A 118 -3.04 5.85 13.60
N LEU A 119 -3.66 4.98 12.81
CA LEU A 119 -4.96 4.37 13.09
C LEU A 119 -4.84 3.03 13.80
N SER A 120 -3.87 2.22 13.42
CA SER A 120 -3.60 0.95 14.09
C SER A 120 -2.14 0.54 13.98
N ILE A 121 -1.68 -0.20 14.97
CA ILE A 121 -0.41 -0.94 14.95
C ILE A 121 -0.73 -2.35 15.36
N ARG A 122 -0.42 -3.32 14.50
CA ARG A 122 -0.69 -4.76 14.74
C ARG A 122 0.58 -5.57 14.57
N ARG A 123 0.74 -6.59 15.38
CA ARG A 123 1.85 -7.54 15.25
C ARG A 123 1.72 -8.33 13.95
N ASN A 124 2.82 -8.51 13.26
CA ASN A 124 2.91 -9.30 12.02
C ASN A 124 3.83 -10.51 12.16
N TYR A 125 3.82 -11.14 13.32
CA TYR A 125 4.58 -12.35 13.62
C TYR A 125 3.81 -13.26 14.57
N SER A 126 4.21 -14.52 14.62
CA SER A 126 3.69 -15.49 15.60
C SER A 126 4.45 -15.38 16.91
N GLU A 127 3.75 -15.32 18.05
CA GLU A 127 4.38 -15.34 19.38
C GLU A 127 5.17 -16.62 19.66
N ASN A 128 4.78 -17.72 19.02
CA ASN A 128 5.43 -19.01 19.16
C ASN A 128 6.69 -19.19 18.29
N ASP A 129 6.97 -18.24 17.41
CA ASP A 129 8.16 -18.25 16.57
C ASP A 129 9.33 -17.58 17.31
N PRO A 130 10.42 -18.30 17.62
CA PRO A 130 11.58 -17.71 18.29
C PRO A 130 12.25 -16.61 17.47
N THR A 131 12.17 -16.69 16.14
CA THR A 131 12.76 -15.71 15.23
C THR A 131 11.83 -14.54 14.93
N LYS A 132 10.57 -14.65 15.35
CA LYS A 132 9.52 -13.63 15.10
C LYS A 132 9.49 -13.18 13.65
N SER A 133 9.57 -14.15 12.74
CA SER A 133 9.59 -13.91 11.31
C SER A 133 8.30 -13.26 10.84
N ARG A 134 8.43 -12.34 9.86
CA ARG A 134 7.30 -11.67 9.25
C ARG A 134 6.35 -12.66 8.57
N VAL A 135 5.06 -12.52 8.83
CA VAL A 135 4.03 -13.24 8.08
C VAL A 135 3.80 -12.54 6.74
N ASP A 136 3.93 -13.29 5.64
CA ASP A 136 3.77 -12.76 4.30
C ASP A 136 2.30 -12.79 3.87
N TYR A 137 1.77 -11.61 3.52
CA TYR A 137 0.41 -11.42 3.02
C TYR A 137 0.36 -11.16 1.52
N PHE A 138 1.49 -10.87 0.90
CA PHE A 138 1.56 -10.49 -0.50
C PHE A 138 2.19 -11.59 -1.33
N THR A 139 1.64 -11.81 -2.53
CA THR A 139 2.23 -12.64 -3.57
C THR A 139 2.44 -11.79 -4.80
N HIS A 140 3.68 -11.74 -5.30
CA HIS A 140 4.06 -10.88 -6.41
C HIS A 140 4.09 -11.67 -7.72
N TYR A 141 3.25 -11.26 -8.67
CA TYR A 141 3.22 -11.80 -10.03
C TYR A 141 3.81 -10.79 -11.01
N LYS A 142 4.94 -11.13 -11.62
CA LYS A 142 5.57 -10.32 -12.68
C LYS A 142 5.25 -10.93 -14.03
N PHE A 143 4.83 -10.12 -15.01
CA PHE A 143 4.63 -10.60 -16.39
C PHE A 143 5.98 -10.99 -17.01
N LEU A 144 6.96 -10.10 -16.96
CA LEU A 144 8.36 -10.38 -17.25
C LEU A 144 9.24 -9.88 -16.11
N PRO A 145 10.09 -10.73 -15.53
CA PRO A 145 11.11 -10.29 -14.59
C PRO A 145 12.03 -9.27 -15.26
N GLY A 146 12.21 -8.12 -14.65
CA GLY A 146 13.10 -7.06 -15.11
C GLY A 146 14.07 -6.63 -14.03
N LEU A 147 14.81 -5.57 -14.31
CA LEU A 147 15.64 -4.90 -13.32
C LEU A 147 14.72 -4.09 -12.40
N GLY A 148 14.41 -4.64 -11.22
CA GLY A 148 13.62 -3.95 -10.22
C GLY A 148 12.35 -4.68 -9.80
N PHE A 149 11.62 -4.03 -8.88
CA PHE A 149 10.44 -4.63 -8.25
C PHE A 149 9.29 -4.88 -9.23
N TYR A 150 8.89 -3.87 -10.01
CA TYR A 150 7.66 -3.92 -10.81
C TYR A 150 7.78 -4.76 -12.10
N GLY A 151 8.98 -5.06 -12.59
CA GLY A 151 9.18 -5.82 -13.83
C GLY A 151 8.78 -5.05 -15.09
N PHE A 152 8.64 -5.78 -16.21
CA PHE A 152 8.25 -5.21 -17.50
C PHE A 152 6.85 -5.66 -17.88
N GLY A 153 6.02 -4.72 -18.33
CA GLY A 153 4.73 -4.98 -18.93
C GLY A 153 4.81 -5.17 -20.45
N LEU A 154 3.69 -5.57 -21.05
CA LEU A 154 3.57 -5.82 -22.47
C LEU A 154 3.94 -4.60 -23.33
N ILE A 155 3.62 -3.40 -22.85
CA ILE A 155 3.92 -2.15 -23.56
C ILE A 155 5.42 -1.92 -23.76
N HIS A 156 6.25 -2.37 -22.83
CA HIS A 156 7.72 -2.28 -22.93
C HIS A 156 8.24 -3.16 -24.08
N MET A 157 7.57 -4.29 -24.36
CA MET A 157 7.96 -5.21 -25.42
C MET A 157 7.47 -4.72 -26.80
N LEU A 158 6.21 -4.29 -26.88
CA LEU A 158 5.55 -3.94 -28.13
C LEU A 158 5.72 -2.47 -28.54
N GLY A 159 6.02 -1.57 -27.58
CA GLY A 159 6.12 -0.14 -27.82
C GLY A 159 7.18 0.23 -28.86
N GLY A 160 8.31 -0.49 -28.89
CA GLY A 160 9.36 -0.32 -29.89
C GLY A 160 8.88 -0.70 -31.30
N LEU A 161 8.17 -1.82 -31.43
CA LEU A 161 7.62 -2.29 -32.71
C LEU A 161 6.51 -1.37 -33.22
N SER A 162 5.63 -0.93 -32.33
CA SER A 162 4.57 0.03 -32.68
C SER A 162 5.14 1.34 -33.21
N ARG A 163 6.19 1.85 -32.56
CA ARG A 163 6.86 3.09 -32.97
C ARG A 163 7.57 2.98 -34.33
N THR A 164 8.04 1.80 -34.69
CA THR A 164 8.69 1.59 -36.00
C THR A 164 7.68 1.35 -37.13
N ALA A 165 6.44 0.99 -36.81
CA ALA A 165 5.35 0.76 -37.79
C ALA A 165 4.55 2.03 -38.10
N THR A 166 4.79 3.13 -37.38
CA THR A 166 4.17 4.45 -37.59
C THR A 166 5.13 5.38 -38.32
#